data_944a3132b4a71fa1edad6e533539cdbb
#
_entry.id   944a3132b4a71fa1edad6e533539cdbb
#
_cell.length_a   1.000
_cell.length_b   1.000
_cell.length_c   1.000
_cell.angle_alpha   90.00
_cell.angle_beta   90.00
_cell.angle_gamma   90.00
#
_symmetry.space_group_name_H-M   'P 1'
#
loop_
_entity.id
_entity.type
_entity.pdbx_description
1 polymer ?
#
loop_
_entity_poly.entity_id
_entity_poly.type
_entity_poly.pdbx_seq_one_letter_code
_entity_poly.pdbx_strand_id
1 'polypeptide(L)'
;MNARRFASGAAAATVLLWPMVASLAATPLSEIRVSPDTTCTLSGTTADDGSVVRDDLSGSVTLVAIGSIPAEADLDGYNVRPNGVRLLSFDTTVVLPGGVTAQPGDVVRYDGASYAIEFNAAAVGIGQGVNLDAVAVYGNSLLLSFDTAFDIGGLHVEPADLVLFDGSTFSTFFSGSLAGIAPGLNLDAADYLPCNGHLLLSFDASGTIGGVAFDDEDVLEFDRSSTWEMAYDGSAHDPNWGPADLDAVHAVVNLGSGTPVVFGQTVTADANKTTFRWPGAAAFRAVRGSFATSASIGAYGVQTITIGTGTVIVDSATPPAGTGFWFLVKAGGCTQTSWQSTLGQEPGRDTAIP
;
A
#
# COMPACT_ATOMS: atom_id res chain seq x y z
N MET A 1 49.61 -69.06 0.97
CA MET A 1 49.43 -67.90 0.08
C MET A 1 48.00 -67.36 0.35
N ASN A 2 47.91 -66.29 1.18
CA ASN A 2 46.60 -65.70 1.56
C ASN A 2 46.43 -64.41 0.76
N ALA A 3 45.46 -64.40 -0.15
CA ALA A 3 45.05 -63.20 -0.89
C ALA A 3 44.03 -62.40 -0.04
N ARG A 4 44.43 -61.24 0.38
CA ARG A 4 43.51 -60.21 0.99
C ARG A 4 42.78 -59.45 -0.12
N ARG A 5 41.48 -59.52 -0.11
CA ARG A 5 40.61 -58.64 -0.93
C ARG A 5 40.41 -57.34 -0.18
N PHE A 6 40.75 -56.22 -0.80
CA PHE A 6 40.37 -54.88 -0.36
C PHE A 6 39.00 -54.54 -0.95
N ALA A 7 38.04 -54.26 -0.08
CA ALA A 7 36.73 -53.73 -0.47
C ALA A 7 36.88 -52.20 -0.53
N SER A 8 36.69 -51.60 -1.70
CA SER A 8 36.60 -50.16 -1.87
C SER A 8 35.14 -49.74 -1.58
N GLY A 9 34.94 -49.07 -0.41
CA GLY A 9 33.69 -48.42 -0.11
C GLY A 9 33.60 -47.09 -0.85
N ALA A 10 32.67 -46.96 -1.78
CA ALA A 10 32.27 -45.70 -2.37
C ALA A 10 31.37 -44.95 -1.37
N ALA A 11 31.86 -43.84 -0.82
CA ALA A 11 31.01 -42.94 -0.05
C ALA A 11 30.13 -42.11 -1.01
N ALA A 12 28.84 -42.35 -0.98
CA ALA A 12 27.89 -41.49 -1.67
C ALA A 12 27.76 -40.18 -0.92
N ALA A 13 28.24 -39.10 -1.49
CA ALA A 13 27.97 -37.75 -0.98
C ALA A 13 26.56 -37.35 -1.33
N THR A 14 25.66 -37.31 -0.35
CA THR A 14 24.32 -36.77 -0.50
C THR A 14 24.44 -35.24 -0.49
N VAL A 15 24.34 -34.62 -1.65
CA VAL A 15 24.20 -33.16 -1.77
C VAL A 15 22.76 -32.82 -1.40
N LEU A 16 22.56 -32.28 -0.21
CA LEU A 16 21.32 -31.63 0.18
C LEU A 16 21.21 -30.32 -0.60
N LEU A 17 20.48 -30.35 -1.70
CA LEU A 17 20.01 -29.12 -2.35
C LEU A 17 18.92 -28.51 -1.45
N TRP A 18 19.29 -27.52 -0.65
CA TRP A 18 18.32 -26.63 -0.04
C TRP A 18 17.67 -25.84 -1.18
N PRO A 19 16.33 -25.78 -1.26
CA PRO A 19 15.69 -24.85 -2.21
C PRO A 19 16.19 -23.46 -1.83
N MET A 20 16.91 -22.79 -2.71
CA MET A 20 17.05 -21.34 -2.66
C MET A 20 15.62 -20.79 -2.82
N VAL A 21 15.01 -20.37 -1.71
CA VAL A 21 13.89 -19.45 -1.77
C VAL A 21 14.49 -18.19 -2.37
N ALA A 22 14.17 -17.91 -3.62
CA ALA A 22 14.49 -16.62 -4.20
C ALA A 22 13.79 -15.59 -3.32
N SER A 23 14.54 -14.71 -2.67
CA SER A 23 14.00 -13.49 -2.08
C SER A 23 13.25 -12.77 -3.19
N LEU A 24 11.97 -12.54 -3.00
CA LEU A 24 11.21 -11.68 -3.89
C LEU A 24 11.77 -10.27 -3.61
N ALA A 25 12.36 -9.65 -4.60
CA ALA A 25 12.85 -8.27 -4.44
C ALA A 25 11.65 -7.34 -4.20
N ALA A 26 11.87 -6.29 -3.40
CA ALA A 26 10.86 -5.27 -3.14
C ALA A 26 10.24 -4.74 -4.44
N THR A 27 9.02 -4.25 -4.35
CA THR A 27 8.30 -3.67 -5.49
C THR A 27 9.09 -2.51 -6.09
N PRO A 28 9.40 -2.52 -7.38
CA PRO A 28 10.16 -1.44 -7.99
C PRO A 28 9.36 -0.14 -7.96
N LEU A 29 9.87 0.86 -7.27
CA LEU A 29 9.31 2.20 -7.21
C LEU A 29 9.90 3.08 -8.32
N SER A 30 9.15 4.07 -8.79
CA SER A 30 9.63 5.11 -9.71
C SER A 30 9.86 6.45 -9.01
N GLU A 31 9.20 6.66 -7.90
CA GLU A 31 9.41 7.77 -6.98
C GLU A 31 8.85 7.42 -5.62
N ILE A 32 9.37 8.07 -4.60
CA ILE A 32 8.79 8.07 -3.26
C ILE A 32 8.60 9.52 -2.80
N ARG A 33 7.55 9.77 -2.06
CA ARG A 33 7.26 11.06 -1.43
C ARG A 33 7.24 10.83 0.05
N VAL A 34 8.01 11.62 0.77
CA VAL A 34 8.24 11.47 2.19
C VAL A 34 8.27 12.82 2.87
N SER A 35 7.94 12.86 4.16
CA SER A 35 8.09 14.03 5.01
C SER A 35 9.17 13.73 6.04
N PRO A 36 10.12 14.64 6.31
CA PRO A 36 11.04 14.51 7.43
C PRO A 36 10.43 15.13 8.69
N ASP A 37 10.72 14.56 9.87
CA ASP A 37 10.37 15.09 11.20
C ASP A 37 11.12 16.38 11.57
N THR A 38 12.18 16.70 10.85
CA THR A 38 13.04 17.85 11.12
C THR A 38 13.61 18.43 9.85
N THR A 39 14.05 19.71 9.92
CA THR A 39 14.63 20.38 8.75
C THR A 39 15.92 19.71 8.31
N CYS A 40 15.95 19.18 7.10
CA CYS A 40 17.11 18.57 6.46
C CYS A 40 17.33 19.10 5.03
N THR A 41 18.49 18.81 4.44
CA THR A 41 18.80 19.18 3.06
C THR A 41 19.19 17.95 2.26
N LEU A 42 18.27 17.51 1.40
CA LEU A 42 18.37 16.30 0.60
C LEU A 42 18.69 16.66 -0.84
N SER A 43 19.82 16.17 -1.35
CA SER A 43 20.30 16.46 -2.73
C SER A 43 20.23 17.96 -3.12
N GLY A 44 20.50 18.84 -2.13
CA GLY A 44 20.46 20.29 -2.31
C GLY A 44 19.08 20.94 -2.18
N THR A 45 18.02 20.17 -1.89
CA THR A 45 16.68 20.67 -1.58
C THR A 45 16.50 20.68 -0.06
N THR A 46 16.23 21.86 0.52
CA THR A 46 15.91 21.97 1.94
C THR A 46 14.42 21.70 2.15
N ALA A 47 14.09 20.76 3.02
CA ALA A 47 12.76 20.45 3.51
C ALA A 47 12.71 20.73 5.02
N ASP A 48 11.60 21.27 5.48
CA ASP A 48 11.23 21.39 6.89
C ASP A 48 10.22 20.30 7.26
N ASP A 49 9.90 20.18 8.53
CA ASP A 49 8.94 19.24 9.11
C ASP A 49 7.51 19.34 8.52
N GLY A 50 7.14 20.47 7.98
CA GLY A 50 5.87 20.66 7.26
C GLY A 50 5.97 20.39 5.75
N SER A 51 7.11 19.93 5.24
CA SER A 51 7.35 19.73 3.81
C SER A 51 7.18 18.29 3.39
N VAL A 52 6.73 18.06 2.17
CA VAL A 52 6.83 16.77 1.48
C VAL A 52 7.87 16.87 0.39
N VAL A 53 8.84 15.99 0.36
CA VAL A 53 9.80 15.84 -0.72
C VAL A 53 9.43 14.67 -1.62
N ARG A 54 9.75 14.82 -2.88
CA ARG A 54 9.70 13.77 -3.91
C ARG A 54 11.13 13.38 -4.25
N ASP A 55 11.50 12.16 -3.97
CA ASP A 55 12.71 11.52 -4.46
C ASP A 55 12.36 10.69 -5.71
N ASP A 56 13.02 10.97 -6.84
CA ASP A 56 12.84 10.23 -8.09
C ASP A 56 13.68 8.95 -8.16
N LEU A 57 14.33 8.58 -7.04
CA LEU A 57 15.17 7.39 -6.88
C LEU A 57 16.36 7.33 -7.85
N SER A 58 16.64 8.45 -8.53
CA SER A 58 17.77 8.60 -9.45
C SER A 58 18.75 9.72 -9.02
N GLY A 59 18.52 10.29 -7.83
CA GLY A 59 19.35 11.32 -7.20
C GLY A 59 18.80 12.74 -7.31
N SER A 60 17.53 12.90 -7.69
CA SER A 60 16.87 14.20 -7.71
C SER A 60 15.77 14.27 -6.66
N VAL A 61 15.90 15.21 -5.72
CA VAL A 61 14.89 15.48 -4.69
C VAL A 61 14.29 16.87 -4.94
N THR A 62 12.97 16.98 -4.85
CA THR A 62 12.22 18.23 -5.07
C THR A 62 11.06 18.35 -4.11
N LEU A 63 10.70 19.58 -3.71
CA LEU A 63 9.52 19.80 -2.88
C LEU A 63 8.22 19.51 -3.64
N VAL A 64 7.27 18.90 -2.96
CA VAL A 64 5.92 18.66 -3.45
C VAL A 64 5.02 19.82 -3.04
N ALA A 65 4.24 20.34 -3.98
CA ALA A 65 3.27 21.39 -3.65
C ALA A 65 2.07 20.78 -2.91
N ILE A 66 1.94 21.05 -1.62
CA ILE A 66 0.83 20.62 -0.76
C ILE A 66 -0.11 21.76 -0.35
N GLY A 67 0.05 22.93 -0.97
CA GLY A 67 -0.69 24.16 -0.66
C GLY A 67 0.10 25.07 0.28
N SER A 68 -0.59 26.02 0.91
CA SER A 68 0.00 26.89 1.92
C SER A 68 -0.39 26.36 3.29
N ILE A 69 0.56 25.79 3.99
CA ILE A 69 0.43 25.39 5.40
C ILE A 69 1.21 26.38 6.27
N PRO A 70 0.82 26.61 7.55
CA PRO A 70 1.62 27.39 8.48
C PRO A 70 3.03 26.85 8.66
N ALA A 71 4.00 27.73 8.86
CA ALA A 71 5.41 27.33 9.00
C ALA A 71 5.72 26.54 10.27
N GLU A 72 4.81 26.60 11.24
CA GLU A 72 4.88 25.84 12.49
C GLU A 72 4.10 24.51 12.45
N ALA A 73 3.60 24.12 11.29
CA ALA A 73 2.90 22.85 11.12
C ALA A 73 3.91 21.74 10.88
N ASP A 74 3.80 20.69 11.62
CA ASP A 74 4.49 19.42 11.46
C ASP A 74 3.55 18.41 10.80
N LEU A 75 4.04 17.69 9.80
CA LEU A 75 3.23 16.85 8.92
C LEU A 75 3.44 15.38 9.23
N ASP A 76 2.54 14.77 9.99
CA ASP A 76 2.59 13.36 10.37
C ASP A 76 2.05 12.39 9.33
N GLY A 77 1.39 12.86 8.31
CA GLY A 77 0.84 11.96 7.32
C GLY A 77 0.60 12.60 5.97
N TYR A 78 0.96 11.87 4.93
CA TYR A 78 0.76 12.28 3.55
C TYR A 78 0.38 11.10 2.67
N ASN A 79 -0.66 11.27 1.88
CA ASN A 79 -1.01 10.32 0.81
C ASN A 79 -1.67 11.01 -0.37
N VAL A 80 -1.79 10.33 -1.49
CA VAL A 80 -2.42 10.88 -2.70
C VAL A 80 -3.46 9.92 -3.25
N ARG A 81 -4.69 10.38 -3.37
CA ARG A 81 -5.76 9.63 -4.04
C ARG A 81 -5.51 9.55 -5.55
N PRO A 82 -6.04 8.53 -6.26
CA PRO A 82 -5.88 8.39 -7.71
C PRO A 82 -6.32 9.60 -8.54
N ASN A 83 -7.22 10.44 -8.01
CA ASN A 83 -7.68 11.69 -8.64
C ASN A 83 -6.77 12.90 -8.35
N GLY A 84 -5.63 12.71 -7.67
CA GLY A 84 -4.66 13.74 -7.35
C GLY A 84 -4.95 14.55 -6.09
N VAL A 85 -6.04 14.25 -5.36
CA VAL A 85 -6.32 14.85 -4.05
C VAL A 85 -5.29 14.34 -3.04
N ARG A 86 -4.66 15.27 -2.32
CA ARG A 86 -3.70 14.97 -1.26
C ARG A 86 -4.41 14.88 0.08
N LEU A 87 -3.97 13.94 0.89
CA LEU A 87 -4.38 13.74 2.27
C LEU A 87 -3.22 14.14 3.17
N LEU A 88 -3.49 14.89 4.22
CA LEU A 88 -2.52 15.44 5.15
C LEU A 88 -3.02 15.21 6.58
N SER A 89 -2.14 14.89 7.51
CA SER A 89 -2.35 15.00 8.95
C SER A 89 -1.21 15.81 9.58
N PHE A 90 -1.41 16.27 10.80
CA PHE A 90 -0.47 17.15 11.49
C PHE A 90 -0.43 16.78 12.97
N ASP A 91 0.75 16.82 13.59
CA ASP A 91 0.95 16.53 15.02
C ASP A 91 0.35 17.59 15.94
N THR A 92 0.13 18.80 15.43
CA THR A 92 -0.42 19.95 16.16
C THR A 92 -1.73 20.45 15.55
N THR A 93 -2.46 21.26 16.33
CA THR A 93 -3.64 21.95 15.78
C THR A 93 -3.22 23.03 14.80
N VAL A 94 -3.65 22.89 13.55
CA VAL A 94 -3.28 23.79 12.45
C VAL A 94 -4.52 24.52 11.91
N VAL A 95 -4.40 25.80 11.63
CA VAL A 95 -5.43 26.60 10.95
C VAL A 95 -5.00 26.84 9.49
N LEU A 96 -5.62 26.12 8.60
CA LEU A 96 -5.33 26.14 7.17
C LEU A 96 -6.12 27.26 6.45
N PRO A 97 -5.67 27.68 5.24
CA PRO A 97 -6.41 28.63 4.40
C PRO A 97 -7.88 28.24 4.23
N GLY A 98 -8.75 29.23 4.26
CA GLY A 98 -10.21 29.02 4.24
C GLY A 98 -10.81 28.84 5.62
N GLY A 99 -10.01 28.89 6.71
CA GLY A 99 -10.46 28.74 8.09
C GLY A 99 -10.73 27.29 8.50
N VAL A 100 -10.13 26.34 7.80
CA VAL A 100 -10.18 24.92 8.17
C VAL A 100 -9.22 24.68 9.34
N THR A 101 -9.74 24.23 10.48
CA THR A 101 -8.92 23.85 11.63
C THR A 101 -8.82 22.33 11.67
N ALA A 102 -7.60 21.82 11.57
CA ALA A 102 -7.27 20.41 11.74
C ALA A 102 -6.73 20.16 13.14
N GLN A 103 -7.16 19.08 13.78
CA GLN A 103 -6.63 18.58 15.04
C GLN A 103 -5.66 17.43 14.75
N PRO A 104 -4.77 17.05 15.68
CA PRO A 104 -3.78 15.98 15.47
C PRO A 104 -4.34 14.63 14.98
N GLY A 105 -5.56 14.27 15.40
CA GLY A 105 -6.21 13.04 14.93
C GLY A 105 -6.96 13.16 13.59
N ASP A 106 -6.98 14.32 12.95
CA ASP A 106 -7.78 14.58 11.75
C ASP A 106 -6.99 14.33 10.47
N VAL A 107 -7.68 13.92 9.40
CA VAL A 107 -7.12 13.95 8.04
C VAL A 107 -7.77 15.07 7.25
N VAL A 108 -6.94 15.89 6.63
CA VAL A 108 -7.32 16.98 5.75
C VAL A 108 -7.12 16.55 4.30
N ARG A 109 -8.04 16.88 3.43
CA ARG A 109 -7.84 16.78 1.98
C ARG A 109 -7.47 18.14 1.39
N TYR A 110 -6.57 18.13 0.42
CA TYR A 110 -6.21 19.27 -0.42
C TYR A 110 -6.40 18.91 -1.89
N ASP A 111 -7.29 19.61 -2.58
CA ASP A 111 -7.65 19.33 -3.99
C ASP A 111 -6.82 20.14 -5.02
N GLY A 112 -5.82 20.89 -4.54
CA GLY A 112 -5.01 21.79 -5.35
C GLY A 112 -5.46 23.25 -5.26
N ALA A 113 -6.61 23.53 -4.64
CA ALA A 113 -7.16 24.87 -4.49
C ALA A 113 -7.68 25.15 -3.07
N SER A 114 -8.25 24.16 -2.40
CA SER A 114 -8.90 24.31 -1.09
C SER A 114 -8.62 23.13 -0.18
N TYR A 115 -8.71 23.39 1.13
CA TYR A 115 -8.65 22.40 2.18
C TYR A 115 -10.04 22.06 2.71
N ALA A 116 -10.23 20.83 3.15
CA ALA A 116 -11.41 20.41 3.89
C ALA A 116 -11.07 19.20 4.77
N ILE A 117 -11.74 19.04 5.91
CA ILE A 117 -11.62 17.84 6.73
C ILE A 117 -12.18 16.64 5.95
N GLU A 118 -11.37 15.62 5.77
CA GLU A 118 -11.74 14.33 5.17
C GLU A 118 -12.15 13.31 6.24
N PHE A 119 -11.40 13.28 7.34
CA PHE A 119 -11.66 12.45 8.50
C PHE A 119 -11.56 13.33 9.75
N ASN A 120 -12.57 13.28 10.60
CA ASN A 120 -12.60 14.02 11.88
C ASN A 120 -12.64 13.02 13.02
N ALA A 121 -11.55 12.93 13.76
CA ALA A 121 -11.37 11.98 14.85
C ALA A 121 -12.42 12.15 15.95
N ALA A 122 -12.70 13.38 16.36
CA ALA A 122 -13.68 13.67 17.40
C ALA A 122 -15.10 13.29 16.98
N ALA A 123 -15.46 13.43 15.71
CA ALA A 123 -16.78 13.08 15.19
C ALA A 123 -17.05 11.58 15.23
N VAL A 124 -16.02 10.76 15.18
CA VAL A 124 -16.13 9.29 15.26
C VAL A 124 -15.82 8.73 16.66
N GLY A 125 -15.54 9.62 17.64
CA GLY A 125 -15.37 9.23 19.04
C GLY A 125 -13.93 8.95 19.47
N ILE A 126 -12.93 9.30 18.64
CA ILE A 126 -11.52 9.26 19.04
C ILE A 126 -11.24 10.44 19.98
N GLY A 127 -10.57 10.16 21.10
CA GLY A 127 -10.29 11.13 22.14
C GLY A 127 -9.32 12.23 21.69
N GLN A 128 -9.44 13.41 22.30
CA GLN A 128 -8.42 14.44 22.15
C GLN A 128 -7.10 13.96 22.76
N GLY A 129 -6.00 14.15 22.07
CA GLY A 129 -4.66 13.69 22.48
C GLY A 129 -4.27 12.33 21.92
N VAL A 130 -5.07 11.77 21.00
CA VAL A 130 -4.68 10.70 20.10
C VAL A 130 -4.23 11.38 18.81
N ASN A 131 -2.96 11.24 18.46
CA ASN A 131 -2.39 11.71 17.22
C ASN A 131 -2.51 10.66 16.12
N LEU A 132 -2.63 11.09 14.86
CA LEU A 132 -2.68 10.22 13.70
C LEU A 132 -1.31 10.24 13.02
N ASP A 133 -0.55 9.15 13.15
CA ASP A 133 0.83 9.06 12.64
C ASP A 133 0.89 8.62 11.19
N ALA A 134 -0.09 7.87 10.70
CA ALA A 134 -0.06 7.45 9.30
C ALA A 134 -1.43 7.49 8.63
N VAL A 135 -1.46 7.90 7.36
CA VAL A 135 -2.63 7.83 6.51
C VAL A 135 -2.31 7.21 5.15
N ALA A 136 -3.04 6.16 4.77
CA ALA A 136 -2.96 5.59 3.44
C ALA A 136 -4.34 5.44 2.79
N VAL A 137 -4.36 5.32 1.46
CA VAL A 137 -5.60 5.18 0.68
C VAL A 137 -5.84 3.72 0.33
N TYR A 138 -7.01 3.19 0.71
CA TYR A 138 -7.47 1.87 0.31
C TYR A 138 -8.82 1.97 -0.44
N GLY A 139 -8.76 2.05 -1.76
CA GLY A 139 -9.94 2.33 -2.57
C GLY A 139 -10.57 3.69 -2.23
N ASN A 140 -11.80 3.67 -1.68
CA ASN A 140 -12.45 4.88 -1.19
C ASN A 140 -12.27 5.10 0.33
N SER A 141 -11.68 4.13 1.02
CA SER A 141 -11.47 4.09 2.47
C SER A 141 -10.10 4.66 2.85
N LEU A 142 -9.88 4.83 4.13
CA LEU A 142 -8.60 5.22 4.71
C LEU A 142 -8.03 4.07 5.54
N LEU A 143 -6.72 3.92 5.50
CA LEU A 143 -5.95 3.17 6.49
C LEU A 143 -5.29 4.20 7.40
N LEU A 144 -5.44 4.03 8.70
CA LEU A 144 -5.00 4.98 9.71
C LEU A 144 -4.17 4.27 10.79
N SER A 145 -3.07 4.87 11.21
CA SER A 145 -2.32 4.52 12.43
C SER A 145 -2.36 5.68 13.41
N PHE A 146 -2.10 5.40 14.70
CA PHE A 146 -2.19 6.38 15.76
C PHE A 146 -1.09 6.16 16.80
N ASP A 147 -0.56 7.24 17.39
CA ASP A 147 0.55 7.28 18.36
C ASP A 147 0.31 6.51 19.65
N THR A 148 -0.93 6.24 19.98
CA THR A 148 -1.29 5.67 21.27
C THR A 148 -2.37 4.60 21.17
N ALA A 149 -2.32 3.62 22.07
CA ALA A 149 -3.33 2.57 22.12
C ALA A 149 -4.67 3.10 22.67
N PHE A 150 -5.76 2.73 22.00
CA PHE A 150 -7.11 3.08 22.43
C PHE A 150 -8.15 2.07 21.93
N ASP A 151 -9.38 2.19 22.45
CA ASP A 151 -10.51 1.35 22.03
C ASP A 151 -11.54 2.17 21.25
N ILE A 152 -11.96 1.67 20.09
CA ILE A 152 -13.00 2.29 19.27
C ILE A 152 -13.92 1.24 18.64
N GLY A 153 -15.23 1.40 18.82
CA GLY A 153 -16.22 0.51 18.22
C GLY A 153 -16.10 -0.97 18.63
N GLY A 154 -15.45 -1.25 19.77
CA GLY A 154 -15.12 -2.60 20.24
C GLY A 154 -13.83 -3.18 19.66
N LEU A 155 -13.08 -2.39 18.90
CA LEU A 155 -11.76 -2.70 18.40
C LEU A 155 -10.70 -2.09 19.32
N HIS A 156 -9.70 -2.87 19.73
CA HIS A 156 -8.48 -2.37 20.37
C HIS A 156 -7.46 -2.06 19.29
N VAL A 157 -6.89 -0.87 19.32
CA VAL A 157 -5.91 -0.36 18.35
C VAL A 157 -4.60 -0.12 19.08
N GLU A 158 -3.51 -0.64 18.56
CA GLU A 158 -2.15 -0.44 19.05
C GLU A 158 -1.37 0.48 18.09
N PRO A 159 -0.31 1.18 18.54
CA PRO A 159 0.46 2.11 17.70
C PRO A 159 1.07 1.48 16.42
N ALA A 160 1.32 0.18 16.43
CA ALA A 160 1.84 -0.53 15.26
C ALA A 160 0.74 -1.13 14.36
N ASP A 161 -0.54 -0.78 14.59
CA ASP A 161 -1.66 -1.29 13.79
C ASP A 161 -2.10 -0.30 12.70
N LEU A 162 -2.63 -0.82 11.59
CA LEU A 162 -3.42 -0.02 10.64
C LEU A 162 -4.88 -0.44 10.75
N VAL A 163 -5.75 0.53 10.99
CA VAL A 163 -7.19 0.35 10.96
C VAL A 163 -7.79 0.87 9.66
N LEU A 164 -8.71 0.11 9.11
CA LEU A 164 -9.52 0.54 7.96
C LEU A 164 -10.72 1.34 8.45
N PHE A 165 -10.87 2.56 7.98
CA PHE A 165 -12.05 3.38 8.12
C PHE A 165 -12.80 3.45 6.77
N ASP A 166 -14.01 2.90 6.70
CA ASP A 166 -14.82 2.83 5.48
C ASP A 166 -15.73 4.04 5.27
N GLY A 167 -15.59 5.08 6.11
CA GLY A 167 -16.45 6.26 6.15
C GLY A 167 -17.50 6.19 7.27
N SER A 168 -17.64 5.06 7.96
CA SER A 168 -18.62 4.86 9.04
C SER A 168 -18.14 3.95 10.17
N THR A 169 -17.35 2.93 9.87
CA THR A 169 -16.90 1.91 10.83
C THR A 169 -15.40 1.66 10.72
N PHE A 170 -14.83 1.15 11.83
CA PHE A 170 -13.45 0.71 11.89
C PHE A 170 -13.34 -0.81 11.89
N SER A 171 -12.30 -1.31 11.26
CA SER A 171 -11.88 -2.71 11.33
C SER A 171 -10.36 -2.83 11.24
N THR A 172 -9.78 -3.86 11.84
CA THR A 172 -8.34 -4.11 11.71
C THR A 172 -8.00 -4.45 10.26
N PHE A 173 -7.07 -3.74 9.67
CA PHE A 173 -6.51 -4.02 8.35
C PHE A 173 -5.17 -4.72 8.44
N PHE A 174 -4.33 -4.28 9.36
CA PHE A 174 -3.02 -4.83 9.66
C PHE A 174 -2.81 -4.79 11.17
N SER A 175 -2.27 -5.86 11.75
CA SER A 175 -1.88 -5.92 13.14
C SER A 175 -0.38 -6.13 13.24
N GLY A 176 0.30 -5.14 13.80
CA GLY A 176 1.75 -5.15 13.95
C GLY A 176 2.23 -6.33 14.77
N SER A 177 1.54 -6.65 15.85
CA SER A 177 1.90 -7.79 16.71
C SER A 177 1.80 -9.13 15.97
N LEU A 178 0.81 -9.32 15.10
CA LEU A 178 0.68 -10.54 14.27
C LEU A 178 1.72 -10.59 13.15
N ALA A 179 2.19 -9.42 12.67
CA ALA A 179 3.22 -9.32 11.65
C ALA A 179 4.65 -9.42 12.21
N GLY A 180 4.80 -9.55 13.55
CA GLY A 180 6.08 -9.73 14.22
C GLY A 180 6.78 -8.43 14.60
N ILE A 181 6.07 -7.30 14.58
CA ILE A 181 6.59 -6.01 15.07
C ILE A 181 6.77 -6.09 16.59
N ALA A 182 7.92 -5.65 17.07
CA ALA A 182 8.24 -5.66 18.49
C ALA A 182 7.37 -4.66 19.25
N PRO A 183 6.93 -4.99 20.49
CA PRO A 183 6.23 -4.01 21.32
C PRO A 183 7.08 -2.76 21.53
N GLY A 184 6.48 -1.59 21.34
CA GLY A 184 7.12 -0.29 21.55
C GLY A 184 7.66 0.36 20.27
N LEU A 185 7.58 -0.31 19.11
CA LEU A 185 7.70 0.35 17.82
C LEU A 185 6.34 0.93 17.43
N ASN A 186 6.34 2.17 16.98
CA ASN A 186 5.20 2.87 16.42
C ASN A 186 5.31 2.94 14.89
N LEU A 187 4.19 2.97 14.19
CA LEU A 187 4.15 3.25 12.74
C LEU A 187 4.08 4.75 12.53
N ASP A 188 5.11 5.34 11.95
CA ASP A 188 5.13 6.76 11.60
C ASP A 188 4.62 7.02 10.20
N ALA A 189 4.81 6.08 9.30
CA ALA A 189 4.31 6.26 7.95
C ALA A 189 3.75 4.96 7.37
N ALA A 190 2.75 5.09 6.51
CA ALA A 190 2.18 3.97 5.78
C ALA A 190 1.71 4.35 4.38
N ASP A 191 1.90 3.44 3.42
CA ASP A 191 1.22 3.47 2.13
C ASP A 191 0.73 2.07 1.74
N TYR A 192 -0.26 2.03 0.88
CA TYR A 192 -0.81 0.79 0.35
C TYR A 192 -0.57 0.71 -1.15
N LEU A 193 0.11 -0.35 -1.58
CA LEU A 193 0.38 -0.61 -3.00
C LEU A 193 -0.79 -1.38 -3.63
N PRO A 194 -1.69 -0.71 -4.38
CA PRO A 194 -2.87 -1.38 -4.91
C PRO A 194 -2.57 -2.39 -6.00
N CYS A 195 -1.36 -2.40 -6.54
CA CYS A 195 -0.96 -3.30 -7.60
C CYS A 195 -0.73 -4.74 -7.11
N ASN A 196 -0.22 -4.93 -5.91
CA ASN A 196 0.05 -6.25 -5.31
C ASN A 196 -0.61 -6.47 -3.95
N GLY A 197 -1.14 -5.39 -3.33
CA GLY A 197 -1.77 -5.46 -2.02
C GLY A 197 -0.79 -5.38 -0.85
N HIS A 198 0.47 -5.02 -1.10
CA HIS A 198 1.48 -4.86 -0.08
C HIS A 198 1.34 -3.53 0.67
N LEU A 199 1.98 -3.45 1.82
CA LEU A 199 2.10 -2.24 2.62
C LEU A 199 3.54 -1.73 2.54
N LEU A 200 3.69 -0.42 2.49
CA LEU A 200 4.94 0.29 2.80
C LEU A 200 4.78 0.89 4.19
N LEU A 201 5.75 0.68 5.05
CA LEU A 201 5.68 1.05 6.46
C LEU A 201 7.02 1.63 6.91
N SER A 202 6.99 2.74 7.66
CA SER A 202 8.11 3.29 8.42
C SER A 202 7.82 3.21 9.92
N PHE A 203 8.84 3.39 10.76
CA PHE A 203 8.74 3.23 12.21
C PHE A 203 9.57 4.30 12.91
N ASP A 204 9.10 4.77 14.07
CA ASP A 204 9.70 5.78 14.95
C ASP A 204 11.09 5.41 15.51
N ALA A 205 11.60 4.26 15.24
CA ALA A 205 12.89 3.81 15.75
C ALA A 205 13.49 2.69 14.89
N SER A 206 14.81 2.65 14.86
CA SER A 206 15.60 1.60 14.22
C SER A 206 15.29 0.22 14.79
N GLY A 207 15.30 -0.81 13.94
CA GLY A 207 14.99 -2.16 14.39
C GLY A 207 15.36 -3.27 13.43
N THR A 208 14.73 -4.43 13.67
CA THR A 208 14.83 -5.58 12.77
C THR A 208 13.50 -6.30 12.76
N ILE A 209 12.87 -6.44 11.60
CA ILE A 209 11.61 -7.14 11.40
C ILE A 209 11.78 -8.15 10.27
N GLY A 210 11.35 -9.41 10.47
CA GLY A 210 11.44 -10.45 9.45
C GLY A 210 12.88 -10.76 8.98
N GLY A 211 13.90 -10.31 9.73
CA GLY A 211 15.31 -10.44 9.37
C GLY A 211 15.87 -9.26 8.56
N VAL A 212 15.05 -8.25 8.29
CA VAL A 212 15.44 -6.97 7.65
C VAL A 212 15.77 -5.98 8.75
N ALA A 213 17.01 -5.46 8.77
CA ALA A 213 17.40 -4.35 9.63
C ALA A 213 17.00 -3.04 8.94
N PHE A 214 16.59 -2.06 9.73
CA PHE A 214 16.15 -0.74 9.25
C PHE A 214 16.46 0.33 10.29
N ASP A 215 16.60 1.54 9.83
CA ASP A 215 16.67 2.77 10.63
C ASP A 215 15.34 3.55 10.49
N ASP A 216 15.15 4.62 11.25
CA ASP A 216 13.92 5.40 11.32
C ASP A 216 13.60 6.15 10.00
N GLU A 217 14.62 6.44 9.18
CA GLU A 217 14.45 7.04 7.86
C GLU A 217 14.13 6.02 6.74
N ASP A 218 13.92 4.75 7.08
CA ASP A 218 13.73 3.68 6.10
C ASP A 218 12.25 3.31 5.91
N VAL A 219 11.93 2.79 4.72
CA VAL A 219 10.61 2.25 4.41
C VAL A 219 10.72 0.77 4.08
N LEU A 220 10.00 -0.04 4.83
CA LEU A 220 9.88 -1.48 4.59
C LEU A 220 8.64 -1.82 3.78
N GLU A 221 8.74 -2.80 2.89
CA GLU A 221 7.60 -3.43 2.21
C GLU A 221 7.20 -4.73 2.90
N PHE A 222 5.91 -4.88 3.22
CA PHE A 222 5.33 -6.08 3.79
C PHE A 222 4.31 -6.70 2.84
N ASP A 223 4.47 -7.96 2.47
CA ASP A 223 3.58 -8.71 1.56
C ASP A 223 2.24 -9.13 2.19
N ARG A 224 1.99 -8.72 3.44
CA ARG A 224 0.84 -9.06 4.27
C ARG A 224 0.66 -10.56 4.54
N SER A 225 1.71 -11.33 4.32
CA SER A 225 1.73 -12.75 4.69
C SER A 225 2.86 -13.08 5.66
N SER A 226 4.11 -12.81 5.31
CA SER A 226 5.25 -13.08 6.17
C SER A 226 6.57 -12.46 5.70
N THR A 227 6.59 -11.83 4.51
CA THR A 227 7.83 -11.35 3.90
C THR A 227 7.98 -9.85 4.11
N TRP A 228 9.13 -9.46 4.65
CA TRP A 228 9.55 -8.08 4.80
C TRP A 228 10.76 -7.83 3.91
N GLU A 229 10.80 -6.70 3.25
CA GLU A 229 11.91 -6.28 2.38
C GLU A 229 12.15 -4.78 2.53
N MET A 230 13.39 -4.33 2.32
CA MET A 230 13.71 -2.91 2.26
C MET A 230 13.18 -2.33 0.94
N ALA A 231 12.25 -1.40 1.00
CA ALA A 231 11.70 -0.71 -0.16
C ALA A 231 12.43 0.60 -0.45
N TYR A 232 12.84 1.30 0.61
CA TYR A 232 13.62 2.53 0.52
C TYR A 232 14.55 2.61 1.72
N ASP A 233 15.83 2.77 1.48
CA ASP A 233 16.89 3.01 2.47
C ASP A 233 17.27 4.48 2.33
N GLY A 234 16.77 5.31 3.27
CA GLY A 234 16.89 6.76 3.19
C GLY A 234 18.35 7.21 3.16
N SER A 235 19.16 6.69 4.08
CA SER A 235 20.58 7.05 4.19
C SER A 235 21.44 6.56 3.02
N ALA A 236 21.04 5.49 2.34
CA ALA A 236 21.69 5.06 1.10
C ALA A 236 21.36 5.98 -0.09
N HIS A 237 20.17 6.59 -0.11
CA HIS A 237 19.79 7.58 -1.11
C HIS A 237 20.43 8.95 -0.86
N ASP A 238 20.37 9.43 0.39
CA ASP A 238 21.03 10.67 0.81
C ASP A 238 21.48 10.56 2.28
N PRO A 239 22.80 10.65 2.59
CA PRO A 239 23.28 10.52 3.96
C PRO A 239 22.79 11.63 4.91
N ASN A 240 22.15 12.67 4.41
CA ASN A 240 21.54 13.69 5.25
C ASN A 240 20.19 13.25 5.85
N TRP A 241 19.66 12.10 5.48
CA TRP A 241 18.54 11.47 6.17
C TRP A 241 18.90 11.03 7.59
N GLY A 242 20.11 10.51 7.81
CA GLY A 242 20.47 9.88 9.10
C GLY A 242 20.23 10.65 10.40
N PRO A 243 19.99 11.98 10.44
CA PRO A 243 19.51 12.68 11.62
C PRO A 243 18.01 12.98 11.61
N ALA A 244 17.26 12.59 10.59
CA ALA A 244 15.84 12.86 10.41
C ALA A 244 15.06 11.56 10.30
N ASP A 245 13.89 11.53 10.92
CA ASP A 245 12.91 10.45 10.83
C ASP A 245 11.91 10.70 9.70
N LEU A 246 11.15 9.70 9.33
CA LEU A 246 10.13 9.72 8.28
C LEU A 246 8.71 9.73 8.84
N ASP A 247 8.01 10.87 8.80
CA ASP A 247 6.63 11.02 9.27
C ASP A 247 5.57 10.70 8.22
N ALA A 248 5.96 10.62 6.95
CA ALA A 248 4.99 10.31 5.91
C ALA A 248 5.60 9.59 4.72
N VAL A 249 4.83 8.70 4.10
CA VAL A 249 5.23 8.00 2.88
C VAL A 249 4.09 7.90 1.87
N HIS A 250 4.42 8.16 0.60
CA HIS A 250 3.58 7.80 -0.55
C HIS A 250 4.45 7.42 -1.73
N ALA A 251 4.27 6.22 -2.25
CA ALA A 251 5.10 5.68 -3.32
C ALA A 251 4.37 5.60 -4.66
N VAL A 252 5.12 5.84 -5.72
CA VAL A 252 4.67 5.60 -7.10
C VAL A 252 5.40 4.40 -7.66
N VAL A 253 4.65 3.37 -7.98
CA VAL A 253 5.21 2.11 -8.47
C VAL A 253 5.71 2.27 -9.90
N ASN A 254 6.89 1.72 -10.17
CA ASN A 254 7.41 1.62 -11.53
C ASN A 254 6.74 0.45 -12.27
N LEU A 255 5.68 0.74 -12.99
CA LEU A 255 4.99 -0.27 -13.79
C LEU A 255 5.77 -0.70 -15.05
N GLY A 256 6.96 -0.14 -15.27
CA GLY A 256 7.75 -0.33 -16.49
C GLY A 256 7.16 0.39 -17.70
N SER A 257 7.97 0.59 -18.73
CA SER A 257 7.56 1.21 -20.01
C SER A 257 7.18 0.19 -21.07
N GLY A 258 7.01 -1.08 -20.69
CA GLY A 258 6.73 -2.18 -21.60
C GLY A 258 5.28 -2.22 -22.08
N THR A 259 5.03 -3.07 -23.09
CA THR A 259 3.67 -3.37 -23.53
C THR A 259 2.89 -4.01 -22.38
N PRO A 260 1.67 -3.52 -22.04
CA PRO A 260 0.87 -4.10 -20.97
C PRO A 260 0.64 -5.60 -21.16
N VAL A 261 0.81 -6.36 -20.08
CA VAL A 261 0.55 -7.80 -20.11
C VAL A 261 -0.96 -8.04 -20.15
N VAL A 262 -1.43 -8.74 -21.17
CA VAL A 262 -2.81 -9.19 -21.25
C VAL A 262 -2.95 -10.58 -20.62
N PHE A 263 -4.03 -10.78 -19.88
CA PHE A 263 -4.26 -12.06 -19.19
C PHE A 263 -4.67 -13.18 -20.15
N GLY A 264 -5.43 -12.86 -21.21
CA GLY A 264 -5.79 -13.77 -22.29
C GLY A 264 -6.51 -15.07 -21.89
N GLN A 265 -7.03 -15.16 -20.64
CA GLN A 265 -7.62 -16.37 -20.10
C GLN A 265 -9.14 -16.22 -19.91
N THR A 266 -9.83 -17.36 -19.98
CA THR A 266 -11.28 -17.39 -19.77
C THR A 266 -11.60 -17.59 -18.29
N VAL A 267 -12.44 -16.72 -17.74
CA VAL A 267 -13.04 -16.93 -16.41
C VAL A 267 -14.22 -17.88 -16.54
N THR A 268 -14.22 -18.96 -15.78
CA THR A 268 -15.31 -19.94 -15.73
C THR A 268 -16.01 -19.94 -14.39
N ALA A 269 -17.35 -20.05 -14.38
CA ALA A 269 -18.13 -20.18 -13.17
C ALA A 269 -18.35 -21.68 -12.85
N ASP A 270 -18.16 -22.05 -11.59
CA ASP A 270 -18.55 -23.38 -11.10
C ASP A 270 -20.08 -23.56 -11.13
N ALA A 271 -20.56 -24.78 -10.95
CA ALA A 271 -22.00 -25.08 -10.94
C ALA A 271 -22.80 -24.33 -9.86
N ASN A 272 -22.14 -23.93 -8.77
CA ASN A 272 -22.73 -23.15 -7.67
C ASN A 272 -23.00 -21.67 -8.05
N LYS A 273 -22.47 -21.20 -9.19
CA LYS A 273 -22.59 -19.80 -9.68
C LYS A 273 -21.98 -18.72 -8.77
N THR A 274 -21.24 -19.12 -7.74
CA THR A 274 -20.59 -18.22 -6.78
C THR A 274 -19.08 -18.35 -6.78
N THR A 275 -18.54 -19.39 -7.38
CA THR A 275 -17.10 -19.63 -7.49
C THR A 275 -16.67 -19.47 -8.94
N PHE A 276 -15.69 -18.60 -9.15
CA PHE A 276 -15.15 -18.27 -10.47
C PHE A 276 -13.67 -18.65 -10.52
N ARG A 277 -13.26 -19.30 -11.61
CA ARG A 277 -11.91 -19.84 -11.79
C ARG A 277 -11.33 -19.42 -13.12
N TRP A 278 -9.99 -19.33 -13.15
CA TRP A 278 -9.19 -19.12 -14.36
C TRP A 278 -7.86 -19.87 -14.25
N PRO A 279 -7.21 -20.28 -15.35
CA PRO A 279 -5.88 -20.85 -15.29
C PRO A 279 -4.80 -19.77 -15.12
N GLY A 280 -3.85 -19.98 -14.22
CA GLY A 280 -2.48 -19.54 -14.36
C GLY A 280 -2.07 -18.12 -13.97
N ALA A 281 -2.61 -17.43 -12.97
CA ALA A 281 -1.91 -16.25 -12.42
C ALA A 281 -1.70 -16.40 -10.90
N ALA A 282 -0.48 -16.15 -10.43
CA ALA A 282 -0.17 -16.22 -9.00
C ALA A 282 -0.80 -15.03 -8.23
N ALA A 283 -0.79 -13.84 -8.82
CA ALA A 283 -1.52 -12.68 -8.34
C ALA A 283 -2.54 -12.23 -9.39
N PHE A 284 -3.66 -11.67 -8.96
CA PHE A 284 -4.71 -11.22 -9.86
C PHE A 284 -5.42 -9.97 -9.34
N ARG A 285 -6.03 -9.23 -10.29
CA ARG A 285 -7.11 -8.28 -10.01
C ARG A 285 -8.35 -8.78 -10.76
N ALA A 286 -9.46 -8.86 -10.04
CA ALA A 286 -10.74 -9.21 -10.62
C ALA A 286 -11.71 -8.05 -10.43
N VAL A 287 -12.54 -7.79 -11.42
CA VAL A 287 -13.61 -6.80 -11.34
C VAL A 287 -14.94 -7.45 -11.66
N ARG A 288 -15.94 -7.11 -10.86
CA ARG A 288 -17.34 -7.41 -11.11
C ARG A 288 -18.09 -6.13 -11.41
N GLY A 289 -18.82 -6.10 -12.49
CA GLY A 289 -19.80 -5.08 -12.77
C GLY A 289 -21.18 -5.68 -12.99
N SER A 290 -22.19 -4.82 -13.11
CA SER A 290 -23.58 -5.23 -13.35
C SER A 290 -24.07 -4.76 -14.71
N PHE A 291 -25.08 -5.45 -15.27
CA PHE A 291 -25.76 -5.06 -16.48
C PHE A 291 -27.27 -5.29 -16.34
N ALA A 292 -28.06 -4.38 -16.91
CA ALA A 292 -29.53 -4.48 -16.91
C ALA A 292 -30.07 -5.18 -18.16
N THR A 293 -29.33 -5.11 -19.27
CA THR A 293 -29.69 -5.77 -20.55
C THR A 293 -28.43 -6.28 -21.22
N SER A 294 -28.55 -7.23 -22.14
CA SER A 294 -27.39 -7.70 -22.90
C SER A 294 -26.67 -6.60 -23.67
N ALA A 295 -27.39 -5.54 -24.06
CA ALA A 295 -26.79 -4.38 -24.74
C ALA A 295 -25.95 -3.49 -23.79
N SER A 296 -26.10 -3.61 -22.48
CA SER A 296 -25.32 -2.89 -21.47
C SER A 296 -24.16 -3.71 -20.91
N ILE A 297 -23.91 -4.91 -21.40
CA ILE A 297 -22.66 -5.66 -21.09
C ILE A 297 -21.48 -4.86 -21.65
N GLY A 298 -20.52 -4.54 -20.78
CA GLY A 298 -19.39 -3.67 -21.14
C GLY A 298 -19.62 -2.18 -20.82
N ALA A 299 -20.74 -1.82 -20.22
CA ALA A 299 -20.87 -0.55 -19.53
C ALA A 299 -20.11 -0.65 -18.19
N TYR A 300 -18.95 -0.02 -18.13
CA TYR A 300 -18.00 -0.16 -17.01
C TYR A 300 -18.23 0.86 -15.89
N GLY A 301 -19.47 1.15 -15.52
CA GLY A 301 -19.84 2.12 -14.50
C GLY A 301 -19.49 1.68 -13.07
N VAL A 302 -20.48 1.35 -12.25
CA VAL A 302 -20.23 0.91 -10.86
C VAL A 302 -19.62 -0.50 -10.84
N GLN A 303 -18.50 -0.66 -10.16
CA GLN A 303 -17.70 -1.87 -10.17
C GLN A 303 -17.24 -2.22 -8.75
N THR A 304 -17.07 -3.51 -8.48
CA THR A 304 -16.39 -4.03 -7.30
C THR A 304 -15.07 -4.66 -7.74
N ILE A 305 -13.96 -4.21 -7.17
CA ILE A 305 -12.62 -4.73 -7.47
C ILE A 305 -12.18 -5.66 -6.33
N THR A 306 -11.64 -6.80 -6.69
CA THR A 306 -11.00 -7.76 -5.76
C THR A 306 -9.56 -7.97 -6.21
N ILE A 307 -8.63 -7.84 -5.27
CA ILE A 307 -7.20 -8.15 -5.45
C ILE A 307 -6.89 -9.39 -4.63
N GLY A 308 -6.08 -10.28 -5.18
CA GLY A 308 -5.73 -11.49 -4.46
C GLY A 308 -4.69 -12.34 -5.20
N THR A 309 -4.38 -13.48 -4.61
CA THR A 309 -3.49 -14.49 -5.15
C THR A 309 -4.26 -15.77 -5.50
N GLY A 310 -3.70 -16.58 -6.40
CA GLY A 310 -4.30 -17.83 -6.85
C GLY A 310 -5.16 -17.68 -8.11
N THR A 311 -6.07 -18.62 -8.32
CA THR A 311 -6.83 -18.77 -9.57
C THR A 311 -8.33 -18.87 -9.33
N VAL A 312 -8.79 -18.39 -8.19
CA VAL A 312 -10.18 -18.55 -7.73
C VAL A 312 -10.63 -17.30 -6.99
N ILE A 313 -11.85 -16.85 -7.27
CA ILE A 313 -12.60 -15.94 -6.39
C ILE A 313 -13.94 -16.57 -6.02
N VAL A 314 -14.45 -16.22 -4.84
CA VAL A 314 -15.81 -16.55 -4.40
C VAL A 314 -16.58 -15.25 -4.28
N ASP A 315 -17.68 -15.15 -5.01
CA ASP A 315 -18.62 -14.02 -4.93
C ASP A 315 -20.04 -14.56 -4.76
N SER A 316 -20.56 -14.42 -3.55
CA SER A 316 -21.90 -14.89 -3.20
C SER A 316 -23.01 -13.86 -3.50
N ALA A 317 -22.66 -12.69 -4.04
CA ALA A 317 -23.64 -11.68 -4.39
C ALA A 317 -24.61 -12.19 -5.47
N THR A 318 -25.86 -11.82 -5.34
CA THR A 318 -26.93 -12.16 -6.30
C THR A 318 -27.35 -10.90 -7.03
N PRO A 319 -27.36 -10.88 -8.38
CA PRO A 319 -27.84 -9.73 -9.10
C PRO A 319 -29.34 -9.52 -8.85
N PRO A 320 -29.83 -8.27 -8.84
CA PRO A 320 -31.26 -7.98 -8.81
C PRO A 320 -32.01 -8.67 -9.96
N ALA A 321 -33.29 -8.96 -9.75
CA ALA A 321 -34.12 -9.60 -10.78
C ALA A 321 -34.12 -8.80 -12.10
N GLY A 322 -33.88 -9.50 -13.21
CA GLY A 322 -33.79 -8.88 -14.54
C GLY A 322 -32.42 -8.29 -14.89
N THR A 323 -31.44 -8.43 -13.99
CA THR A 323 -30.06 -7.96 -14.22
C THR A 323 -29.07 -9.13 -14.18
N GLY A 324 -27.80 -8.85 -14.44
CA GLY A 324 -26.72 -9.83 -14.33
C GLY A 324 -25.41 -9.20 -13.90
N PHE A 325 -24.45 -10.04 -13.56
CA PHE A 325 -23.07 -9.62 -13.31
C PHE A 325 -22.17 -10.03 -14.48
N TRP A 326 -21.16 -9.23 -14.74
CA TRP A 326 -20.02 -9.58 -15.58
C TRP A 326 -18.75 -9.54 -14.74
N PHE A 327 -17.78 -10.34 -15.12
CA PHE A 327 -16.50 -10.46 -14.44
C PHE A 327 -15.37 -10.33 -15.46
N LEU A 328 -14.33 -9.59 -15.09
CA LEU A 328 -13.05 -9.57 -15.78
C LEU A 328 -11.94 -9.85 -14.78
N VAL A 329 -10.87 -10.49 -15.26
CA VAL A 329 -9.67 -10.77 -14.48
C VAL A 329 -8.48 -10.31 -15.29
N LYS A 330 -7.53 -9.66 -14.65
CA LYS A 330 -6.20 -9.38 -15.20
C LYS A 330 -5.12 -9.90 -14.26
N ALA A 331 -3.91 -10.11 -14.76
CA ALA A 331 -2.77 -10.40 -13.91
C ALA A 331 -2.63 -9.26 -12.88
N GLY A 332 -2.37 -9.64 -11.63
CA GLY A 332 -2.01 -8.74 -10.56
C GLY A 332 -0.49 -8.52 -10.54
N GLY A 333 -0.05 -7.77 -9.55
CA GLY A 333 1.34 -7.39 -9.38
C GLY A 333 1.64 -5.99 -9.93
N CYS A 334 2.82 -5.49 -9.60
CA CYS A 334 3.26 -4.14 -9.94
C CYS A 334 3.92 -4.07 -11.33
N THR A 335 3.30 -4.70 -12.30
CA THR A 335 3.65 -4.58 -13.72
C THR A 335 2.49 -3.99 -14.49
N GLN A 336 2.78 -3.35 -15.61
CA GLN A 336 1.72 -2.82 -16.45
C GLN A 336 0.85 -3.97 -16.99
N THR A 337 -0.42 -4.02 -16.59
CA THR A 337 -1.39 -5.05 -16.98
C THR A 337 -2.63 -4.42 -17.58
N SER A 338 -3.31 -5.14 -18.47
CA SER A 338 -4.47 -4.65 -19.20
C SER A 338 -5.71 -5.49 -18.89
N TRP A 339 -6.86 -4.84 -18.84
CA TRP A 339 -8.19 -5.48 -18.78
C TRP A 339 -8.65 -6.04 -20.15
N GLN A 340 -7.90 -5.78 -21.19
CA GLN A 340 -8.21 -6.30 -22.53
C GLN A 340 -7.90 -7.80 -22.62
N SER A 341 -8.63 -8.52 -23.43
CA SER A 341 -8.33 -9.92 -23.77
C SER A 341 -7.19 -10.02 -24.80
N THR A 342 -7.09 -9.01 -25.66
CA THR A 342 -6.00 -8.80 -26.63
C THR A 342 -5.76 -7.30 -26.74
N LEU A 343 -4.50 -6.86 -26.66
CA LEU A 343 -4.16 -5.44 -26.73
C LEU A 343 -4.70 -4.78 -27.99
N GLY A 344 -5.32 -3.61 -27.81
CA GLY A 344 -5.88 -2.81 -28.89
C GLY A 344 -7.27 -3.21 -29.35
N GLN A 345 -7.84 -4.33 -28.87
CA GLN A 345 -9.21 -4.72 -29.23
C GLN A 345 -10.28 -4.03 -28.39
N GLU A 346 -9.99 -3.81 -27.10
CA GLU A 346 -10.97 -3.20 -26.18
C GLU A 346 -10.34 -2.08 -25.35
N PRO A 347 -9.78 -1.03 -25.98
CA PRO A 347 -9.02 -0.01 -25.27
C PRO A 347 -9.85 0.77 -24.24
N GLY A 348 -11.16 0.84 -24.40
CA GLY A 348 -12.06 1.47 -23.43
C GLY A 348 -12.13 0.77 -22.08
N ARG A 349 -11.72 -0.49 -21.96
CA ARG A 349 -11.69 -1.20 -20.67
C ARG A 349 -10.64 -0.61 -19.73
N ASP A 350 -9.42 -0.40 -20.22
CA ASP A 350 -8.33 0.13 -19.37
C ASP A 350 -8.57 1.58 -18.97
N THR A 351 -9.34 2.34 -19.74
CA THR A 351 -9.73 3.72 -19.37
C THR A 351 -10.88 3.74 -18.36
N ALA A 352 -11.79 2.78 -18.42
CA ALA A 352 -13.02 2.77 -17.62
C ALA A 352 -12.89 1.95 -16.33
N ILE A 353 -11.90 1.05 -16.24
CA ILE A 353 -11.67 0.18 -15.08
C ILE A 353 -10.29 0.49 -14.50
N PRO A 354 -10.20 1.06 -13.28
CA PRO A 354 -8.94 1.45 -12.65
C PRO A 354 -8.03 0.28 -12.29
#